data_5dc8cfb2c673c96147c80b055331375a
#
_entry.id   5dc8cfb2c673c96147c80b055331375a
#
_cell.length_a   1.000
_cell.length_b   1.000
_cell.length_c   1.000
_cell.angle_alpha   90.00
_cell.angle_beta   90.00
_cell.angle_gamma   90.00
#
_symmetry.space_group_name_H-M   'P 1'
#
loop_
_entity.id
_entity.type
_entity.pdbx_description
1 polymer ?
#
loop_
_entity_poly.entity_id
_entity_poly.type
_entity_poly.pdbx_seq_one_letter_code
_entity_poly.pdbx_strand_id
1 'polypeptide(L)'
;SATRQITVASFLLNAHAASDKSMQIDSTLGIQPNDYLLLYESGKPCSLVQATAISPGTYRVDHSSMPFLSTANNGTGNLRESLAASDYAAGSLVINLGSLHLVRYATDSNNHLQTSRYIWTSSLWQTAGMASGIVSLQAQYGFDDRSGLQTSPQVTFWSSSLIDADGNKKIGDANDLKRLIAIRFAVVARSSERNDQGCNADLPQWTAGDPSTGKLKLVDIDLTHVADWNCYRYRVLEAEVP
;
A
#
# COMPACT_ATOMS: atom_id res chain seq x y z
N SER A 1 -8.15 -13.36 15.68
CA SER A 1 -9.29 -13.86 14.90
C SER A 1 -9.27 -13.17 13.56
N ALA A 2 -8.80 -13.87 12.53
CA ALA A 2 -8.84 -13.38 11.16
C ALA A 2 -10.31 -13.40 10.70
N THR A 3 -10.94 -12.25 10.65
CA THR A 3 -12.27 -12.12 10.04
C THR A 3 -12.07 -12.31 8.55
N ARG A 4 -12.47 -13.46 8.04
CA ARG A 4 -12.51 -13.73 6.60
C ARG A 4 -13.52 -12.75 5.99
N GLN A 5 -13.05 -11.76 5.30
CA GLN A 5 -13.91 -10.84 4.55
C GLN A 5 -14.45 -11.62 3.35
N ILE A 6 -15.75 -11.89 3.34
CA ILE A 6 -16.40 -12.49 2.17
C ILE A 6 -16.64 -11.33 1.20
N THR A 7 -15.97 -11.35 0.06
CA THR A 7 -16.24 -10.42 -1.03
C THR A 7 -17.60 -10.78 -1.61
N VAL A 8 -18.62 -9.99 -1.31
CA VAL A 8 -19.95 -10.17 -1.84
C VAL A 8 -20.06 -9.34 -3.12
N ALA A 9 -20.40 -10.00 -4.22
CA ALA A 9 -20.71 -9.33 -5.46
C ALA A 9 -22.23 -9.05 -5.50
N SER A 10 -22.59 -7.84 -5.90
CA SER A 10 -23.95 -7.37 -6.10
C SER A 10 -24.09 -6.78 -7.51
N PHE A 11 -25.32 -6.51 -7.96
CA PHE A 11 -25.57 -5.92 -9.27
C PHE A 11 -26.37 -4.63 -9.14
N LEU A 12 -26.09 -3.65 -10.00
CA LEU A 12 -26.91 -2.44 -10.09
C LEU A 12 -28.34 -2.79 -10.54
N LEU A 13 -29.32 -2.32 -9.78
CA LEU A 13 -30.73 -2.45 -10.14
C LEU A 13 -31.16 -1.44 -11.22
N ASN A 14 -30.55 -0.26 -11.20
CA ASN A 14 -30.78 0.82 -12.14
C ASN A 14 -29.46 1.28 -12.74
N ALA A 15 -29.54 2.02 -13.87
CA ALA A 15 -28.37 2.69 -14.42
C ALA A 15 -27.84 3.71 -13.39
N HIS A 16 -26.53 3.85 -13.36
CA HIS A 16 -25.80 4.77 -12.46
C HIS A 16 -24.96 5.72 -13.32
N ALA A 17 -25.30 7.00 -13.30
CA ALA A 17 -24.52 8.03 -14.00
C ALA A 17 -23.22 8.36 -13.24
N ALA A 18 -22.20 8.79 -13.95
CA ALA A 18 -20.91 9.19 -13.37
C ALA A 18 -21.02 10.29 -12.31
N SER A 19 -22.06 11.11 -12.37
CA SER A 19 -22.34 12.19 -11.40
C SER A 19 -23.18 11.76 -10.19
N ASP A 20 -23.73 10.54 -10.20
CA ASP A 20 -24.61 10.08 -9.13
C ASP A 20 -23.83 9.89 -7.83
N LYS A 21 -24.49 10.18 -6.71
CA LYS A 21 -23.96 10.00 -5.36
C LYS A 21 -24.61 8.85 -4.61
N SER A 22 -25.42 8.06 -5.29
CA SER A 22 -26.07 6.89 -4.75
C SER A 22 -26.36 5.88 -5.84
N MET A 23 -26.41 4.62 -5.45
CA MET A 23 -26.78 3.51 -6.32
C MET A 23 -27.80 2.61 -5.64
N GLN A 24 -28.63 1.92 -6.42
CA GLN A 24 -29.44 0.81 -5.95
C GLN A 24 -28.84 -0.50 -6.45
N ILE A 25 -28.70 -1.46 -5.55
CA ILE A 25 -28.09 -2.76 -5.81
C ILE A 25 -29.02 -3.88 -5.35
N ASP A 26 -28.87 -5.07 -5.87
CA ASP A 26 -29.72 -6.21 -5.54
C ASP A 26 -29.53 -6.73 -4.10
N SER A 27 -28.38 -6.46 -3.49
CA SER A 27 -28.10 -6.82 -2.09
C SER A 27 -27.12 -5.83 -1.45
N THR A 28 -27.49 -5.34 -0.26
CA THR A 28 -26.59 -4.54 0.60
C THR A 28 -25.93 -5.37 1.70
N LEU A 29 -26.11 -6.70 1.66
CA LEU A 29 -25.60 -7.61 2.68
C LEU A 29 -24.05 -7.54 2.74
N GLY A 30 -23.52 -7.29 3.94
CA GLY A 30 -22.08 -7.22 4.17
C GLY A 30 -21.45 -5.89 3.78
N ILE A 31 -22.20 -4.93 3.23
CA ILE A 31 -21.71 -3.60 2.96
C ILE A 31 -21.90 -2.71 4.20
N GLN A 32 -20.86 -1.98 4.56
CA GLN A 32 -20.87 -1.05 5.69
C GLN A 32 -20.42 0.35 5.26
N PRO A 33 -20.79 1.42 5.99
CA PRO A 33 -20.22 2.73 5.77
C PRO A 33 -18.69 2.67 5.86
N ASN A 34 -18.01 3.37 4.96
CA ASN A 34 -16.57 3.39 4.71
C ASN A 34 -16.01 2.19 3.95
N ASP A 35 -16.82 1.22 3.52
CA ASP A 35 -16.38 0.20 2.59
C ASP A 35 -16.12 0.79 1.20
N TYR A 36 -15.17 0.18 0.48
CA TYR A 36 -14.88 0.49 -0.91
C TYR A 36 -15.63 -0.44 -1.82
N LEU A 37 -16.32 0.14 -2.78
CA LEU A 37 -17.11 -0.57 -3.79
C LEU A 37 -16.48 -0.35 -5.15
N LEU A 38 -16.16 -1.45 -5.84
CA LEU A 38 -15.68 -1.44 -7.22
C LEU A 38 -16.87 -1.66 -8.16
N LEU A 39 -17.14 -0.69 -9.02
CA LEU A 39 -18.11 -0.79 -10.11
C LEU A 39 -17.41 -1.29 -11.35
N TYR A 40 -17.97 -2.31 -11.99
CA TYR A 40 -17.43 -2.91 -13.19
C TYR A 40 -18.50 -3.23 -14.23
N GLU A 41 -18.22 -2.85 -15.47
CA GLU A 41 -18.97 -3.22 -16.67
C GLU A 41 -17.96 -3.50 -17.79
N SER A 42 -18.22 -4.56 -18.56
CA SER A 42 -17.33 -4.94 -19.67
C SER A 42 -17.21 -3.81 -20.70
N GLY A 43 -15.99 -3.49 -21.10
CA GLY A 43 -15.70 -2.43 -22.06
C GLY A 43 -15.69 -1.01 -21.49
N LYS A 44 -15.87 -0.84 -20.18
CA LYS A 44 -15.79 0.46 -19.51
C LYS A 44 -14.68 0.49 -18.46
N PRO A 45 -14.13 1.67 -18.12
CA PRO A 45 -13.22 1.81 -16.98
C PRO A 45 -13.93 1.41 -15.68
N CYS A 46 -13.21 0.75 -14.76
CA CYS A 46 -13.72 0.49 -13.43
C CYS A 46 -13.77 1.78 -12.62
N SER A 47 -14.73 1.89 -11.71
CA SER A 47 -14.81 2.98 -10.73
C SER A 47 -14.70 2.44 -9.31
N LEU A 48 -13.96 3.13 -8.48
CA LEU A 48 -13.86 2.86 -7.05
C LEU A 48 -14.52 4.00 -6.29
N VAL A 49 -15.56 3.69 -5.53
CA VAL A 49 -16.30 4.64 -4.71
C VAL A 49 -16.32 4.19 -3.26
N GLN A 50 -16.53 5.11 -2.33
CA GLN A 50 -16.64 4.80 -0.91
C GLN A 50 -18.10 4.90 -0.46
N ALA A 51 -18.63 3.84 0.14
CA ALA A 51 -19.95 3.85 0.75
C ALA A 51 -19.97 4.81 1.94
N THR A 52 -20.94 5.74 1.97
CA THR A 52 -21.11 6.72 3.05
C THR A 52 -22.31 6.39 3.93
N ALA A 53 -23.36 5.85 3.34
CA ALA A 53 -24.56 5.38 4.05
C ALA A 53 -25.18 4.19 3.33
N ILE A 54 -25.83 3.33 4.10
CA ILE A 54 -26.51 2.14 3.61
C ILE A 54 -27.96 2.18 4.07
N SER A 55 -28.88 1.97 3.13
CA SER A 55 -30.33 1.87 3.38
C SER A 55 -30.83 0.49 2.93
N PRO A 56 -30.75 -0.53 3.80
CA PRO A 56 -31.08 -1.91 3.42
C PRO A 56 -32.52 -2.10 2.94
N GLY A 57 -33.48 -1.38 3.51
CA GLY A 57 -34.91 -1.46 3.12
C GLY A 57 -35.21 -0.97 1.71
N THR A 58 -34.33 -0.17 1.11
CA THR A 58 -34.45 0.34 -0.27
C THR A 58 -33.31 -0.15 -1.16
N TYR A 59 -32.46 -1.03 -0.67
CA TYR A 59 -31.28 -1.54 -1.36
C TYR A 59 -30.36 -0.44 -1.90
N ARG A 60 -30.32 0.69 -1.18
CA ARG A 60 -29.59 1.88 -1.60
C ARG A 60 -28.28 2.00 -0.84
N VAL A 61 -27.25 2.35 -1.58
CA VAL A 61 -25.94 2.74 -1.07
C VAL A 61 -25.65 4.16 -1.51
N ASP A 62 -25.50 5.07 -0.56
CA ASP A 62 -24.96 6.39 -0.82
C ASP A 62 -23.43 6.30 -0.83
N HIS A 63 -22.80 7.02 -1.75
CA HIS A 63 -21.34 7.00 -1.89
C HIS A 63 -20.79 8.39 -2.19
N SER A 64 -19.49 8.54 -1.95
CA SER A 64 -18.75 9.76 -2.30
C SER A 64 -17.59 9.42 -3.24
N SER A 65 -17.05 10.44 -3.89
CA SER A 65 -15.69 10.42 -4.40
C SER A 65 -14.72 10.08 -3.25
N MET A 66 -13.51 9.62 -3.57
CA MET A 66 -12.50 9.20 -2.60
C MET A 66 -11.66 10.41 -2.10
N PRO A 67 -12.14 11.20 -1.12
CA PRO A 67 -11.42 12.39 -0.67
C PRO A 67 -10.13 12.06 0.10
N PHE A 68 -10.00 10.84 0.62
CA PHE A 68 -8.91 10.48 1.51
C PHE A 68 -7.53 10.38 0.83
N LEU A 69 -7.48 10.05 -0.44
CA LEU A 69 -6.20 9.90 -1.14
C LEU A 69 -5.51 11.25 -1.33
N SER A 70 -6.27 12.33 -1.44
CA SER A 70 -5.74 13.70 -1.49
C SER A 70 -5.20 14.16 -0.13
N THR A 71 -5.87 13.81 0.98
CA THR A 71 -5.45 14.20 2.33
C THR A 71 -4.32 13.33 2.87
N ALA A 72 -4.28 12.03 2.58
CA ALA A 72 -3.22 11.13 3.01
C ALA A 72 -1.85 11.47 2.38
N ASN A 73 -1.83 12.12 1.23
CA ASN A 73 -0.63 12.53 0.49
C ASN A 73 -0.32 14.04 0.63
N ASN A 74 -0.77 14.72 1.69
CA ASN A 74 -0.56 16.16 1.87
C ASN A 74 -1.01 17.01 0.66
N GLY A 75 -2.07 16.61 -0.01
CA GLY A 75 -2.61 17.35 -1.15
C GLY A 75 -1.87 17.19 -2.48
N THR A 76 -0.85 16.32 -2.55
CA THR A 76 -0.06 16.11 -3.78
C THR A 76 -0.49 14.88 -4.59
N GLY A 77 -1.54 14.18 -4.18
CA GLY A 77 -2.04 13.00 -4.89
C GLY A 77 -2.89 13.36 -6.11
N ASN A 78 -2.46 12.95 -7.29
CA ASN A 78 -3.20 13.06 -8.57
C ASN A 78 -4.36 12.06 -8.71
N LEU A 79 -4.98 11.64 -7.62
CA LEU A 79 -6.13 10.78 -7.68
C LEU A 79 -7.38 11.64 -7.86
N ARG A 80 -7.93 11.58 -9.07
CA ARG A 80 -9.07 12.39 -9.50
C ARG A 80 -10.24 12.21 -8.54
N GLU A 81 -10.81 13.31 -8.10
CA GLU A 81 -12.11 13.41 -7.44
C GLU A 81 -13.23 13.06 -8.43
N SER A 82 -13.22 11.93 -9.06
CA SER A 82 -14.34 11.51 -9.90
C SER A 82 -15.25 10.60 -9.10
N LEU A 83 -16.51 10.95 -9.03
CA LEU A 83 -17.56 10.13 -8.40
C LEU A 83 -17.58 8.74 -9.03
N ALA A 84 -17.60 8.66 -10.35
CA ALA A 84 -17.37 7.44 -11.11
C ALA A 84 -16.59 7.80 -12.38
N ALA A 85 -15.83 6.85 -12.92
CA ALA A 85 -15.06 7.06 -14.14
C ALA A 85 -15.95 7.02 -15.39
N SER A 86 -17.16 6.45 -15.29
CA SER A 86 -18.09 6.22 -16.40
C SER A 86 -19.52 6.04 -15.88
N ASP A 87 -20.48 6.13 -16.78
CA ASP A 87 -21.85 5.68 -16.53
C ASP A 87 -21.90 4.15 -16.63
N TYR A 88 -22.70 3.52 -15.77
CA TYR A 88 -22.88 2.08 -15.69
C TYR A 88 -24.34 1.72 -15.93
N ALA A 89 -24.60 0.67 -16.71
CA ALA A 89 -25.95 0.17 -16.97
C ALA A 89 -26.48 -0.63 -15.77
N ALA A 90 -27.80 -0.79 -15.70
CA ALA A 90 -28.40 -1.78 -14.82
C ALA A 90 -27.82 -3.17 -15.12
N GLY A 91 -27.57 -3.99 -14.09
CA GLY A 91 -26.89 -5.28 -14.20
C GLY A 91 -25.36 -5.20 -14.14
N SER A 92 -24.75 -4.01 -14.09
CA SER A 92 -23.31 -3.88 -13.84
C SER A 92 -22.94 -4.40 -12.46
N LEU A 93 -21.74 -4.96 -12.35
CA LEU A 93 -21.23 -5.60 -11.14
C LEU A 93 -20.77 -4.56 -10.12
N VAL A 94 -21.15 -4.77 -8.87
CA VAL A 94 -20.66 -4.02 -7.70
C VAL A 94 -19.99 -4.98 -6.74
N ILE A 95 -18.68 -4.82 -6.52
CA ILE A 95 -17.88 -5.69 -5.66
C ILE A 95 -17.53 -4.92 -4.39
N ASN A 96 -17.94 -5.46 -3.23
CA ASN A 96 -17.50 -4.91 -1.95
C ASN A 96 -16.06 -5.37 -1.66
N LEU A 97 -15.11 -4.44 -1.65
CA LEU A 97 -13.71 -4.65 -1.27
C LEU A 97 -13.48 -4.48 0.23
N GLY A 98 -14.52 -4.05 0.96
CA GLY A 98 -14.44 -3.75 2.38
C GLY A 98 -13.70 -2.46 2.71
N SER A 99 -13.31 -2.32 3.99
CA SER A 99 -12.57 -1.15 4.44
C SER A 99 -11.09 -1.25 4.04
N LEU A 100 -10.55 -0.17 3.48
CA LEU A 100 -9.13 -0.08 3.16
C LEU A 100 -8.31 0.10 4.45
N HIS A 101 -7.32 -0.76 4.65
CA HIS A 101 -6.36 -0.63 5.74
C HIS A 101 -5.08 0.03 5.21
N LEU A 102 -4.88 1.30 5.58
CA LEU A 102 -3.64 2.01 5.27
C LEU A 102 -2.76 2.01 6.52
N VAL A 103 -1.62 1.34 6.43
CA VAL A 103 -0.66 1.20 7.53
C VAL A 103 0.71 1.67 7.05
N ARG A 104 1.37 2.48 7.84
CA ARG A 104 2.74 2.96 7.62
C ARG A 104 3.62 2.49 8.77
N TYR A 105 4.80 2.00 8.44
CA TYR A 105 5.87 1.70 9.38
C TYR A 105 6.98 2.73 9.21
N ALA A 106 7.50 3.26 10.31
CA ALA A 106 8.59 4.23 10.31
C ALA A 106 9.37 4.15 11.63
N THR A 107 10.61 4.59 11.60
CA THR A 107 11.40 4.85 12.81
C THR A 107 11.23 6.32 13.22
N ASP A 108 11.17 6.60 14.52
CA ASP A 108 11.17 7.96 15.04
C ASP A 108 12.59 8.44 15.45
N SER A 109 12.70 9.70 15.83
CA SER A 109 13.97 10.30 16.27
C SER A 109 14.57 9.68 17.55
N ASN A 110 13.77 8.90 18.29
CA ASN A 110 14.20 8.19 19.50
C ASN A 110 14.56 6.72 19.22
N ASN A 111 14.66 6.34 17.95
CA ASN A 111 14.93 4.96 17.49
C ASN A 111 13.85 3.96 17.92
N HIS A 112 12.58 4.37 17.87
CA HIS A 112 11.46 3.46 18.02
C HIS A 112 10.85 3.16 16.66
N LEU A 113 10.64 1.89 16.37
CA LEU A 113 9.76 1.47 15.29
C LEU A 113 8.32 1.76 15.69
N GLN A 114 7.63 2.47 14.82
CA GLN A 114 6.23 2.83 14.99
C GLN A 114 5.40 2.29 13.84
N THR A 115 4.15 1.93 14.15
CA THR A 115 3.10 1.72 13.16
C THR A 115 2.12 2.87 13.22
N SER A 116 1.74 3.40 12.08
CA SER A 116 0.69 4.40 11.96
C SER A 116 -0.42 3.84 11.09
N ARG A 117 -1.63 3.77 11.64
CA ARG A 117 -2.84 3.33 10.95
C ARG A 117 -3.73 4.52 10.65
N TYR A 118 -4.21 4.64 9.43
CA TYR A 118 -5.18 5.68 9.08
C TYR A 118 -6.57 5.31 9.57
N ILE A 119 -7.21 6.23 10.32
CA ILE A 119 -8.56 6.06 10.86
C ILE A 119 -9.52 6.89 10.00
N TRP A 120 -10.29 6.22 9.17
CA TRP A 120 -11.18 6.82 8.19
C TRP A 120 -12.26 7.72 8.80
N THR A 121 -12.82 7.33 9.96
CA THR A 121 -13.88 8.07 10.64
C THR A 121 -13.44 9.43 11.18
N SER A 122 -12.15 9.60 11.47
CA SER A 122 -11.57 10.86 11.97
C SER A 122 -10.64 11.53 10.99
N SER A 123 -10.32 10.88 9.86
CA SER A 123 -9.31 11.33 8.89
C SER A 123 -7.93 11.59 9.51
N LEU A 124 -7.57 10.83 10.54
CA LEU A 124 -6.33 10.99 11.30
C LEU A 124 -5.48 9.72 11.27
N TRP A 125 -4.17 9.91 11.37
CA TRP A 125 -3.25 8.82 11.62
C TRP A 125 -3.18 8.54 13.12
N GLN A 126 -3.43 7.28 13.50
CA GLN A 126 -3.17 6.78 14.86
C GLN A 126 -1.83 6.07 14.86
N THR A 127 -0.89 6.57 15.65
CA THR A 127 0.47 6.02 15.76
C THR A 127 0.62 5.25 17.08
N ALA A 128 1.25 4.10 17.01
CA ALA A 128 1.61 3.27 18.17
C ALA A 128 3.06 2.81 18.06
N GLY A 129 3.79 2.80 19.17
CA GLY A 129 5.11 2.23 19.26
C GLY A 129 5.06 0.71 19.17
N MET A 130 6.00 0.10 18.47
CA MET A 130 6.14 -1.35 18.30
C MET A 130 7.37 -1.91 18.99
N ALA A 131 8.53 -1.27 18.78
CA ALA A 131 9.81 -1.74 19.33
C ALA A 131 10.78 -0.56 19.52
N SER A 132 11.61 -0.64 20.55
CA SER A 132 12.70 0.30 20.79
C SER A 132 14.00 -0.21 20.18
N GLY A 133 14.95 0.69 19.97
CA GLY A 133 16.28 0.37 19.45
C GLY A 133 16.31 0.06 17.95
N ILE A 134 15.26 0.39 17.21
CA ILE A 134 15.22 0.24 15.74
C ILE A 134 15.64 1.57 15.11
N VAL A 135 16.77 1.57 14.45
CA VAL A 135 17.40 2.78 13.89
C VAL A 135 17.16 2.96 12.39
N SER A 136 16.84 1.88 11.68
CA SER A 136 16.56 1.96 10.24
C SER A 136 15.60 0.87 9.80
N LEU A 137 14.77 1.20 8.82
CA LEU A 137 13.90 0.29 8.08
C LEU A 137 14.13 0.53 6.59
N GLN A 138 14.58 -0.48 5.88
CA GLN A 138 14.81 -0.47 4.45
C GLN A 138 13.79 -1.37 3.76
N ALA A 139 13.34 -1.00 2.57
CA ALA A 139 12.46 -1.83 1.77
C ALA A 139 12.80 -1.71 0.29
N GLN A 140 12.61 -2.80 -0.45
CA GLN A 140 12.70 -2.83 -1.90
C GLN A 140 11.57 -3.67 -2.49
N TYR A 141 11.16 -3.29 -3.69
CA TYR A 141 10.19 -3.99 -4.50
C TYR A 141 10.89 -4.95 -5.47
N GLY A 142 10.39 -6.16 -5.56
CA GLY A 142 10.86 -7.18 -6.50
C GLY A 142 9.94 -7.27 -7.71
N PHE A 143 10.45 -6.98 -8.88
CA PHE A 143 9.71 -6.98 -10.13
C PHE A 143 10.14 -8.13 -11.05
N ASP A 144 9.20 -8.60 -11.87
CA ASP A 144 9.48 -9.39 -13.06
C ASP A 144 9.51 -8.47 -14.27
N ASP A 145 10.69 -7.99 -14.66
CA ASP A 145 10.89 -7.05 -15.77
C ASP A 145 11.06 -7.76 -17.13
N ARG A 146 10.85 -9.08 -17.20
CA ARG A 146 10.89 -9.84 -18.45
C ARG A 146 9.76 -9.38 -19.38
N SER A 147 10.01 -9.40 -20.69
CA SER A 147 9.01 -9.02 -21.70
C SER A 147 7.79 -9.93 -21.67
N GLY A 148 6.59 -9.36 -21.82
CA GLY A 148 5.31 -10.06 -21.78
C GLY A 148 4.87 -10.46 -20.37
N LEU A 149 3.62 -10.90 -20.23
CA LEU A 149 3.10 -11.47 -18.97
C LEU A 149 3.61 -12.90 -18.80
N GLN A 150 4.22 -13.17 -17.66
CA GLN A 150 4.81 -14.46 -17.35
C GLN A 150 3.79 -15.37 -16.67
N THR A 151 3.71 -16.63 -17.10
CA THR A 151 2.90 -17.67 -16.45
C THR A 151 3.54 -18.17 -15.14
N SER A 152 4.85 -17.97 -14.99
CA SER A 152 5.62 -18.30 -13.79
C SER A 152 6.44 -17.07 -13.40
N PRO A 153 5.87 -16.15 -12.61
CA PRO A 153 6.55 -14.92 -12.21
C PRO A 153 7.80 -15.21 -11.37
N GLN A 154 8.86 -14.42 -11.61
CA GLN A 154 10.12 -14.50 -10.87
C GLN A 154 10.65 -13.09 -10.66
N VAL A 155 11.20 -12.80 -9.48
CA VAL A 155 11.88 -11.54 -9.25
C VAL A 155 13.17 -11.51 -10.06
N THR A 156 13.23 -10.63 -11.03
CA THR A 156 14.40 -10.39 -11.89
C THR A 156 15.07 -9.05 -11.61
N PHE A 157 14.33 -8.11 -11.02
CA PHE A 157 14.81 -6.77 -10.70
C PHE A 157 14.34 -6.30 -9.32
N TRP A 158 15.27 -5.89 -8.45
CA TRP A 158 14.99 -5.27 -7.16
C TRP A 158 15.21 -3.76 -7.21
N SER A 159 14.24 -2.97 -6.70
CA SER A 159 14.31 -1.51 -6.68
C SER A 159 13.71 -0.93 -5.40
N SER A 160 14.27 0.17 -4.91
CA SER A 160 13.70 0.95 -3.80
C SER A 160 12.53 1.86 -4.22
N SER A 161 12.24 1.95 -5.52
CA SER A 161 11.12 2.71 -6.08
C SER A 161 10.37 1.88 -7.12
N LEU A 162 9.18 2.33 -7.50
CA LEU A 162 8.49 1.77 -8.65
C LEU A 162 9.30 2.02 -9.91
N ILE A 163 9.27 1.05 -10.83
CA ILE A 163 9.97 1.08 -12.11
C ILE A 163 8.98 0.92 -13.27
N ASP A 164 9.42 1.25 -14.47
CA ASP A 164 8.76 0.87 -15.72
C ASP A 164 9.12 -0.59 -16.03
N ALA A 165 8.37 -1.52 -15.44
CA ALA A 165 8.68 -2.95 -15.52
C ALA A 165 8.18 -3.59 -16.83
N ASP A 166 7.27 -2.95 -17.55
CA ASP A 166 6.76 -3.44 -18.84
C ASP A 166 7.41 -2.75 -20.06
N GLY A 167 8.23 -1.71 -19.85
CA GLY A 167 8.98 -0.99 -20.88
C GLY A 167 8.13 0.02 -21.67
N ASN A 168 6.95 0.42 -21.17
CA ASN A 168 6.04 1.33 -21.87
C ASN A 168 6.34 2.83 -21.65
N LYS A 169 7.37 3.16 -20.86
CA LYS A 169 7.81 4.51 -20.45
C LYS A 169 6.87 5.21 -19.47
N LYS A 170 6.02 4.46 -18.77
CA LYS A 170 5.17 4.95 -17.69
C LYS A 170 5.50 4.17 -16.43
N ILE A 171 5.99 4.85 -15.41
CA ILE A 171 6.37 4.22 -14.14
C ILE A 171 5.16 4.07 -13.23
N GLY A 172 4.96 2.87 -12.67
CA GLY A 172 3.95 2.59 -11.65
C GLY A 172 2.51 2.50 -12.18
N ASP A 173 2.34 2.22 -13.46
CA ASP A 173 1.03 1.95 -14.01
C ASP A 173 0.49 0.55 -13.64
N ALA A 174 -0.73 0.23 -14.07
CA ALA A 174 -1.39 -1.04 -13.72
C ALA A 174 -0.61 -2.28 -14.21
N ASN A 175 0.16 -2.16 -15.29
CA ASN A 175 0.95 -3.27 -15.82
C ASN A 175 2.24 -3.46 -15.03
N ASP A 176 2.88 -2.37 -14.59
CA ASP A 176 4.03 -2.43 -13.69
C ASP A 176 3.65 -3.05 -12.35
N LEU A 177 2.50 -2.62 -11.78
CA LEU A 177 2.01 -3.16 -10.51
C LEU A 177 1.67 -4.66 -10.57
N LYS A 178 1.22 -5.16 -11.72
CA LYS A 178 1.02 -6.62 -11.93
C LYS A 178 2.33 -7.42 -11.95
N ARG A 179 3.45 -6.75 -12.16
CA ARG A 179 4.79 -7.32 -12.19
C ARG A 179 5.52 -7.22 -10.86
N LEU A 180 4.93 -6.53 -9.89
CA LEU A 180 5.40 -6.52 -8.50
C LEU A 180 5.08 -7.88 -7.87
N ILE A 181 6.13 -8.65 -7.53
CA ILE A 181 6.01 -10.05 -7.11
C ILE A 181 6.34 -10.21 -5.63
N ALA A 182 7.30 -9.42 -5.14
CA ALA A 182 7.76 -9.54 -3.77
C ALA A 182 8.16 -8.19 -3.20
N ILE A 183 8.17 -8.12 -1.87
CA ILE A 183 8.76 -7.02 -1.11
C ILE A 183 9.83 -7.59 -0.21
N ARG A 184 11.04 -7.02 -0.29
CA ARG A 184 12.14 -7.32 0.63
C ARG A 184 12.31 -6.16 1.59
N PHE A 185 12.58 -6.47 2.84
CA PHE A 185 12.87 -5.44 3.84
C PHE A 185 13.97 -5.86 4.80
N ALA A 186 14.65 -4.86 5.36
CA ALA A 186 15.63 -5.03 6.40
C ALA A 186 15.33 -4.09 7.56
N VAL A 187 15.41 -4.62 8.77
CA VAL A 187 15.25 -3.87 10.02
C VAL A 187 16.59 -3.85 10.74
N VAL A 188 17.07 -2.67 11.09
CA VAL A 188 18.33 -2.50 11.81
C VAL A 188 18.06 -2.21 13.27
N ALA A 189 18.42 -3.14 14.12
CA ALA A 189 18.35 -2.99 15.57
C ALA A 189 19.71 -2.56 16.13
N ARG A 190 19.70 -1.64 17.09
CA ARG A 190 20.86 -1.13 17.83
C ARG A 190 20.88 -1.68 19.25
N SER A 191 22.08 -2.00 19.78
CA SER A 191 22.22 -2.31 21.20
C SER A 191 21.76 -1.15 22.10
N SER A 192 21.25 -1.45 23.30
CA SER A 192 20.93 -0.46 24.31
C SER A 192 22.18 0.19 24.91
N GLU A 193 23.28 -0.56 24.94
CA GLU A 193 24.52 -0.12 25.55
C GLU A 193 25.49 0.43 24.50
N ARG A 194 26.14 1.54 24.86
CA ARG A 194 27.22 2.11 24.10
C ARG A 194 28.48 1.22 24.26
N ASN A 195 29.27 1.12 23.20
CA ASN A 195 30.54 0.40 23.26
C ASN A 195 31.60 1.30 23.93
N ASP A 196 31.97 0.95 25.14
CA ASP A 196 32.98 1.71 25.93
C ASP A 196 34.42 1.57 25.40
N GLN A 197 34.68 0.61 24.49
CA GLN A 197 35.99 0.35 23.92
C GLN A 197 36.33 1.23 22.69
N GLY A 198 35.47 2.16 22.34
CA GLY A 198 35.68 3.09 21.22
C GLY A 198 34.52 3.10 20.23
N CYS A 199 34.40 4.21 19.51
CA CYS A 199 33.37 4.44 18.52
C CYS A 199 33.89 4.10 17.13
N ASN A 200 34.02 2.82 16.81
CA ASN A 200 34.63 2.29 15.58
C ASN A 200 33.80 1.18 14.93
N ALA A 201 32.49 1.15 15.17
CA ALA A 201 31.63 0.17 14.51
C ALA A 201 31.53 0.45 13.00
N ASP A 202 31.55 -0.61 12.21
CA ASP A 202 31.24 -0.53 10.78
C ASP A 202 29.75 -0.32 10.54
N LEU A 203 29.40 0.21 9.37
CA LEU A 203 28.03 0.32 8.93
C LEU A 203 27.41 -1.09 8.77
N PRO A 204 26.20 -1.28 9.27
CA PRO A 204 25.50 -2.55 9.03
C PRO A 204 25.17 -2.72 7.54
N GLN A 205 25.20 -3.95 7.08
CA GLN A 205 24.96 -4.29 5.68
C GLN A 205 23.69 -5.13 5.52
N TRP A 206 23.05 -5.01 4.37
CA TRP A 206 21.95 -5.86 3.97
C TRP A 206 22.08 -6.27 2.50
N THR A 207 21.39 -7.34 2.12
CA THR A 207 21.35 -7.78 0.73
C THR A 207 20.30 -7.00 -0.02
N ALA A 208 20.70 -6.04 -0.84
CA ALA A 208 19.84 -5.15 -1.61
C ALA A 208 20.03 -5.30 -3.10
N GLY A 209 19.04 -4.88 -3.89
CA GLY A 209 19.17 -4.78 -5.33
C GLY A 209 20.05 -3.60 -5.73
N ASP A 210 20.95 -3.84 -6.64
CA ASP A 210 21.75 -2.78 -7.27
C ASP A 210 20.83 -1.87 -8.11
N PRO A 211 20.86 -0.55 -7.93
CA PRO A 211 19.97 0.36 -8.66
C PRO A 211 20.09 0.30 -10.20
N SER A 212 21.24 -0.13 -10.71
CA SER A 212 21.50 -0.18 -12.16
C SER A 212 21.17 -1.53 -12.80
N THR A 213 21.29 -2.61 -12.04
CA THR A 213 21.14 -3.99 -12.55
C THR A 213 19.98 -4.77 -11.92
N GLY A 214 19.43 -4.27 -10.82
CA GLY A 214 18.43 -4.96 -10.02
C GLY A 214 18.93 -6.22 -9.31
N LYS A 215 20.20 -6.62 -9.51
CA LYS A 215 20.76 -7.83 -8.92
C LYS A 215 21.14 -7.60 -7.46
N LEU A 216 20.95 -8.63 -6.65
CA LEU A 216 21.27 -8.59 -5.23
C LEU A 216 22.78 -8.48 -4.99
N LYS A 217 23.14 -7.56 -4.11
CA LYS A 217 24.50 -7.38 -3.56
C LYS A 217 24.43 -6.91 -2.10
N LEU A 218 25.52 -7.09 -1.35
CA LEU A 218 25.66 -6.47 -0.03
C LEU A 218 25.86 -4.97 -0.19
N VAL A 219 25.06 -4.19 0.57
CA VAL A 219 25.06 -2.71 0.57
C VAL A 219 25.07 -2.22 2.00
N ASP A 220 25.90 -1.22 2.27
CA ASP A 220 25.91 -0.53 3.56
C ASP A 220 24.60 0.21 3.79
N ILE A 221 24.09 0.14 5.02
CA ILE A 221 22.95 0.93 5.46
C ILE A 221 23.50 2.20 6.09
N ASP A 222 23.20 3.34 5.47
CA ASP A 222 23.63 4.65 5.98
C ASP A 222 22.94 4.95 7.31
N LEU A 223 23.72 5.00 8.37
CA LEU A 223 23.31 5.39 9.72
C LEU A 223 23.97 6.70 10.16
N THR A 224 24.62 7.46 9.29
CA THR A 224 25.33 8.69 9.64
C THR A 224 24.41 9.78 10.22
N HIS A 225 23.11 9.68 9.95
CA HIS A 225 22.06 10.53 10.53
C HIS A 225 21.69 10.17 11.99
N VAL A 226 22.14 9.01 12.48
CA VAL A 226 21.91 8.56 13.86
C VAL A 226 23.06 9.03 14.73
N ALA A 227 22.76 9.77 15.80
CA ALA A 227 23.80 10.29 16.70
C ALA A 227 24.64 9.15 17.27
N ASP A 228 25.99 9.35 17.28
CA ASP A 228 26.97 8.38 17.78
C ASP A 228 26.83 6.97 17.18
N TRP A 229 26.36 6.87 15.93
CA TRP A 229 26.06 5.59 15.29
C TRP A 229 27.22 4.58 15.43
N ASN A 230 28.44 5.00 15.27
CA ASN A 230 29.63 4.14 15.33
C ASN A 230 30.02 3.67 16.74
N CYS A 231 29.28 4.12 17.77
CA CYS A 231 29.50 3.72 19.17
C CYS A 231 28.59 2.55 19.63
N TYR A 232 27.80 1.97 18.73
CA TYR A 232 26.84 0.91 19.06
C TYR A 232 27.06 -0.34 18.23
N ARG A 233 26.52 -1.45 18.71
CA ARG A 233 26.47 -2.71 17.94
C ARG A 233 25.14 -2.80 17.23
N TYR A 234 25.16 -3.32 15.99
CA TYR A 234 23.97 -3.45 15.15
C TYR A 234 23.71 -4.90 14.79
N ARG A 235 22.41 -5.18 14.59
CA ARG A 235 21.94 -6.43 14.01
C ARG A 235 20.94 -6.09 12.91
N VAL A 236 21.15 -6.68 11.73
CA VAL A 236 20.23 -6.58 10.61
C VAL A 236 19.38 -7.85 10.56
N LEU A 237 18.07 -7.67 10.45
CA LEU A 237 17.07 -8.72 10.22
C LEU A 237 16.49 -8.49 8.85
N GLU A 238 16.67 -9.45 7.94
CA GLU A 238 16.13 -9.40 6.59
C GLU A 238 14.97 -10.36 6.42
N ALA A 239 13.97 -9.96 5.65
CA ALA A 239 12.88 -10.83 5.23
C ALA A 239 12.41 -10.47 3.82
N GLU A 240 11.80 -11.45 3.16
CA GLU A 240 11.16 -11.30 1.86
C GLU A 240 9.74 -11.85 1.95
N VAL A 241 8.79 -11.10 1.41
CA VAL A 241 7.36 -11.43 1.38
C VAL A 241 6.93 -11.43 -0.09
N PRO A 242 6.35 -12.56 -0.58
CA PRO A 242 5.81 -12.67 -1.92
C PRO A 242 4.50 -11.90 -2.09
#